data_6a69ffd7878bc4c54f7f62a9b1b1df40
#
_entry.id   6a69ffd7878bc4c54f7f62a9b1b1df40
#
_cell.length_a   1.000
_cell.length_b   1.000
_cell.length_c   1.000
_cell.angle_alpha   90.00
_cell.angle_beta   90.00
_cell.angle_gamma   90.00
#
_symmetry.space_group_name_H-M   'P 1'
#
loop_
_entity.id
_entity.type
_entity.pdbx_description
1 polymer ?
#
loop_
_entity_poly.entity_id
_entity_poly.type
_entity_poly.pdbx_seq_one_letter_code
_entity_poly.pdbx_strand_id
1 'polypeptide(L)'
;MDPRLTFKLAIILVLVISAILFVGCGGGSDDQVVVSDQPPVVVEWSIGPKGGLNKGSALITQASWQPKKLVVPVGRPFIIRFVPRDDKSHPIVFSKSLKEETGLELQDLMVSGGNPADTPPMVIHSYGKGLDIYCREHRGVAGFGTIVTPSK
;
A
#
# COMPACT_ATOMS: atom_id res chain seq x y z
N MET A 1 -64.43 18.59 9.89
CA MET A 1 -63.03 18.36 9.54
C MET A 1 -62.80 16.85 9.56
N ASP A 2 -62.43 16.24 8.44
CA ASP A 2 -62.31 14.81 8.30
C ASP A 2 -61.05 14.30 8.99
N PRO A 3 -61.12 13.47 10.04
CA PRO A 3 -59.96 12.99 10.80
C PRO A 3 -58.97 12.19 9.95
N ARG A 4 -59.41 11.67 8.81
CA ARG A 4 -58.55 10.97 7.86
C ARG A 4 -57.61 11.89 7.08
N LEU A 5 -58.03 13.16 6.88
CA LEU A 5 -57.22 14.16 6.18
C LEU A 5 -56.10 14.69 7.06
N THR A 6 -56.38 14.92 8.34
CA THR A 6 -55.36 15.36 9.33
C THR A 6 -54.27 14.32 9.58
N PHE A 7 -54.64 13.03 9.60
CA PHE A 7 -53.70 11.95 9.77
C PHE A 7 -52.73 11.80 8.56
N LYS A 8 -53.25 11.93 7.34
CA LYS A 8 -52.43 11.90 6.11
C LYS A 8 -51.45 13.09 6.03
N LEU A 9 -51.90 14.27 6.43
CA LEU A 9 -51.05 15.47 6.45
C LEU A 9 -49.93 15.35 7.46
N ALA A 10 -50.21 14.77 8.63
CA ALA A 10 -49.17 14.55 9.68
C ALA A 10 -48.07 13.56 9.22
N ILE A 11 -48.46 12.48 8.50
CA ILE A 11 -47.47 11.50 7.98
C ILE A 11 -46.61 12.14 6.91
N ILE A 12 -47.14 12.93 6.02
CA ILE A 12 -46.38 13.60 4.97
C ILE A 12 -45.38 14.62 5.60
N LEU A 13 -45.82 15.36 6.63
CA LEU A 13 -44.97 16.30 7.31
C LEU A 13 -43.79 15.65 8.03
N VAL A 14 -44.01 14.50 8.69
CA VAL A 14 -42.96 13.73 9.35
C VAL A 14 -41.94 13.17 8.34
N LEU A 15 -42.38 12.70 7.17
CA LEU A 15 -41.50 12.19 6.11
C LEU A 15 -40.67 13.31 5.49
N VAL A 16 -41.22 14.50 5.31
CA VAL A 16 -40.46 15.66 4.78
C VAL A 16 -39.42 16.15 5.77
N ILE A 17 -39.74 16.22 7.08
CA ILE A 17 -38.79 16.62 8.12
C ILE A 17 -37.68 15.60 8.27
N SER A 18 -37.97 14.29 8.17
CA SER A 18 -36.94 13.25 8.18
C SER A 18 -35.98 13.35 6.98
N ALA A 19 -36.46 13.72 5.80
CA ALA A 19 -35.62 13.93 4.63
C ALA A 19 -34.70 15.15 4.74
N ILE A 20 -35.11 16.21 5.45
CA ILE A 20 -34.30 17.43 5.63
C ILE A 20 -33.21 17.25 6.69
N LEU A 21 -33.40 16.36 7.66
CA LEU A 21 -32.38 16.08 8.70
C LEU A 21 -31.18 15.26 8.19
N PHE A 22 -31.27 14.63 7.01
CA PHE A 22 -30.15 13.93 6.39
C PHE A 22 -29.29 14.79 5.45
N VAL A 23 -29.60 16.06 5.24
CA VAL A 23 -28.84 16.99 4.37
C VAL A 23 -28.03 17.99 5.22
N GLY A 24 -27.62 17.63 6.40
CA GLY A 24 -26.87 18.56 7.24
C GLY A 24 -25.88 17.88 8.14
N CYS A 25 -24.67 17.77 7.67
CA CYS A 25 -23.37 17.86 8.34
C CYS A 25 -22.37 16.96 7.66
N GLY A 26 -21.45 17.54 7.00
CA GLY A 26 -20.33 16.82 6.45
C GLY A 26 -19.48 17.67 5.54
N GLY A 27 -19.23 18.91 5.94
CA GLY A 27 -18.15 19.71 5.40
C GLY A 27 -16.82 19.32 6.02
N GLY A 28 -16.46 18.06 5.98
CA GLY A 28 -15.13 17.55 6.10
C GLY A 28 -14.75 17.07 4.72
N SER A 29 -13.89 17.78 4.02
CA SER A 29 -13.20 17.25 2.85
C SER A 29 -12.18 16.22 3.35
N ASP A 30 -12.65 15.11 3.91
CA ASP A 30 -11.89 13.90 3.96
C ASP A 30 -11.75 13.45 2.51
N ASP A 31 -10.60 13.78 1.92
CA ASP A 31 -10.15 13.27 0.62
C ASP A 31 -10.08 11.73 0.72
N GLN A 32 -11.23 11.08 0.76
CA GLN A 32 -11.29 9.63 0.72
C GLN A 32 -10.71 9.18 -0.60
N VAL A 33 -9.57 8.52 -0.52
CA VAL A 33 -8.97 7.89 -1.69
C VAL A 33 -9.92 6.78 -2.14
N VAL A 34 -10.55 6.98 -3.28
CA VAL A 34 -11.42 5.96 -3.89
C VAL A 34 -10.51 4.83 -4.36
N VAL A 35 -10.68 3.65 -3.78
CA VAL A 35 -9.97 2.44 -4.21
C VAL A 35 -10.52 2.04 -5.57
N SER A 36 -9.62 1.91 -6.53
CA SER A 36 -9.96 1.50 -7.89
C SER A 36 -10.26 -0.01 -7.97
N ASP A 37 -11.35 -0.38 -8.63
CA ASP A 37 -11.68 -1.78 -8.97
C ASP A 37 -10.79 -2.37 -10.09
N GLN A 38 -9.81 -1.62 -10.55
CA GLN A 38 -8.89 -2.09 -11.58
C GLN A 38 -8.00 -3.23 -11.06
N PRO A 39 -7.55 -4.13 -11.95
CA PRO A 39 -6.64 -5.19 -11.55
C PRO A 39 -5.34 -4.61 -10.97
N PRO A 40 -4.68 -5.32 -10.03
CA PRO A 40 -3.45 -4.85 -9.40
C PRO A 40 -2.36 -4.55 -10.44
N VAL A 41 -1.65 -3.44 -10.23
CA VAL A 41 -0.43 -3.13 -10.99
C VAL A 41 0.72 -3.94 -10.41
N VAL A 42 1.47 -4.66 -11.22
CA VAL A 42 2.70 -5.31 -10.78
C VAL A 42 3.86 -4.31 -10.90
N VAL A 43 4.53 -4.05 -9.77
CA VAL A 43 5.70 -3.18 -9.69
C VAL A 43 6.90 -4.01 -9.31
N GLU A 44 7.89 -4.08 -10.19
CA GLU A 44 9.09 -4.88 -9.95
C GLU A 44 10.11 -4.11 -9.10
N TRP A 45 10.71 -4.81 -8.14
CA TRP A 45 11.76 -4.28 -7.27
C TRP A 45 12.90 -5.27 -7.14
N SER A 46 14.04 -4.92 -7.70
CA SER A 46 15.20 -5.79 -7.66
C SER A 46 15.98 -5.65 -6.35
N ILE A 47 16.45 -6.78 -5.82
CA ILE A 47 17.33 -6.86 -4.64
C ILE A 47 18.58 -7.70 -4.94
N GLY A 48 19.72 -7.28 -4.47
CA GLY A 48 20.99 -7.98 -4.64
C GLY A 48 22.17 -7.03 -4.82
N PRO A 49 23.37 -7.54 -5.14
CA PRO A 49 24.57 -6.73 -5.27
C PRO A 49 24.45 -5.70 -6.40
N LYS A 50 24.97 -4.50 -6.14
CA LYS A 50 25.07 -3.45 -7.15
C LYS A 50 26.22 -3.81 -8.11
N GLY A 51 25.88 -4.08 -9.38
CA GLY A 51 26.90 -4.26 -10.42
C GLY A 51 27.18 -5.69 -10.88
N GLY A 52 26.30 -6.65 -10.61
CA GLY A 52 26.47 -8.05 -11.05
C GLY A 52 27.49 -8.82 -10.21
N LEU A 53 27.49 -10.14 -10.39
CA LEU A 53 28.39 -11.07 -9.72
C LEU A 53 29.83 -10.87 -10.17
N ASN A 54 30.61 -10.09 -9.47
CA ASN A 54 32.06 -10.28 -9.51
C ASN A 54 32.39 -11.53 -8.69
N LYS A 55 32.47 -12.68 -9.37
CA LYS A 55 32.97 -13.93 -8.79
C LYS A 55 34.35 -13.66 -8.21
N GLY A 56 34.47 -13.59 -6.89
CA GLY A 56 35.74 -13.51 -6.20
C GLY A 56 35.93 -12.42 -5.16
N SER A 57 35.01 -11.50 -4.98
CA SER A 57 35.09 -10.49 -3.93
C SER A 57 34.39 -10.95 -2.67
N ALA A 58 35.15 -11.20 -1.60
CA ALA A 58 34.65 -11.55 -0.26
C ALA A 58 33.92 -10.40 0.44
N LEU A 59 33.74 -9.27 -0.23
CA LEU A 59 33.12 -8.04 0.30
C LEU A 59 31.77 -7.73 -0.37
N ILE A 60 30.91 -8.74 -0.57
CA ILE A 60 29.52 -8.50 -0.99
C ILE A 60 28.68 -8.23 0.26
N THR A 61 28.93 -7.11 0.91
CA THR A 61 28.17 -6.69 2.11
C THR A 61 27.03 -5.74 1.78
N GLN A 62 26.78 -5.40 0.51
CA GLN A 62 25.78 -4.39 0.15
C GLN A 62 24.78 -4.96 -0.86
N ALA A 63 23.78 -5.69 -0.38
CA ALA A 63 22.57 -5.80 -1.16
C ALA A 63 21.98 -4.40 -1.33
N SER A 64 21.66 -4.03 -2.55
CA SER A 64 21.03 -2.75 -2.84
C SER A 64 19.69 -2.97 -3.53
N TRP A 65 18.75 -2.14 -3.15
CA TRP A 65 17.45 -2.06 -3.83
C TRP A 65 17.59 -1.26 -5.12
N GLN A 66 16.96 -1.72 -6.19
CA GLN A 66 16.90 -0.98 -7.45
C GLN A 66 15.48 -0.96 -8.00
N PRO A 67 14.89 0.23 -8.09
CA PRO A 67 15.41 1.52 -7.59
C PRO A 67 15.49 1.55 -6.07
N LYS A 68 16.24 2.47 -5.47
CA LYS A 68 16.32 2.60 -4.01
C LYS A 68 14.99 3.05 -3.40
N LYS A 69 14.22 3.83 -4.13
CA LYS A 69 12.85 4.23 -3.81
C LYS A 69 11.91 3.69 -4.87
N LEU A 70 10.93 2.91 -4.46
CA LEU A 70 9.90 2.36 -5.32
C LEU A 70 8.68 3.26 -5.28
N VAL A 71 8.30 3.85 -6.41
CA VAL A 71 7.07 4.65 -6.51
C VAL A 71 5.89 3.73 -6.76
N VAL A 72 4.86 3.85 -5.93
CA VAL A 72 3.62 3.07 -6.05
C VAL A 72 2.40 3.97 -6.17
N PRO A 73 1.31 3.51 -6.79
CA PRO A 73 0.09 4.29 -6.92
C PRO A 73 -0.63 4.48 -5.58
N VAL A 74 -1.41 5.56 -5.46
CA VAL A 74 -2.35 5.80 -4.36
C VAL A 74 -3.76 5.40 -4.78
N GLY A 75 -4.51 4.73 -3.92
CA GLY A 75 -5.90 4.32 -4.16
C GLY A 75 -6.09 3.21 -5.19
N ARG A 76 -5.02 2.69 -5.76
CA ARG A 76 -5.06 1.59 -6.74
C ARG A 76 -4.35 0.37 -6.19
N PRO A 77 -4.91 -0.85 -6.32
CA PRO A 77 -4.23 -2.08 -5.93
C PRO A 77 -2.90 -2.26 -6.69
N PHE A 78 -1.86 -2.68 -5.99
CA PHE A 78 -0.57 -3.03 -6.57
C PHE A 78 0.04 -4.26 -5.88
N ILE A 79 0.91 -4.95 -6.59
CA ILE A 79 1.71 -6.09 -6.12
C ILE A 79 3.18 -5.70 -6.30
N ILE A 80 4.00 -5.90 -5.29
CA ILE A 80 5.46 -5.78 -5.46
C ILE A 80 6.00 -7.15 -5.82
N ARG A 81 6.63 -7.23 -6.97
CA ARG A 81 7.39 -8.39 -7.40
C ARG A 81 8.86 -8.16 -7.06
N PHE A 82 9.36 -8.89 -6.07
CA PHE A 82 10.77 -8.87 -5.72
C PHE A 82 11.55 -9.78 -6.66
N VAL A 83 12.55 -9.20 -7.34
CA VAL A 83 13.40 -9.91 -8.29
C VAL A 83 14.81 -10.00 -7.72
N PRO A 84 15.29 -11.19 -7.28
CA PRO A 84 16.66 -11.35 -6.80
C PRO A 84 17.64 -11.23 -7.97
N ARG A 85 18.79 -10.57 -7.72
CA ARG A 85 19.87 -10.42 -8.69
C ARG A 85 21.08 -11.30 -8.38
N ASP A 86 20.90 -12.20 -7.43
CA ASP A 86 21.88 -13.21 -7.04
C ASP A 86 21.19 -14.51 -6.66
N ASP A 87 21.94 -15.52 -6.27
CA ASP A 87 21.48 -16.84 -5.85
C ASP A 87 21.21 -16.94 -4.34
N LYS A 88 21.33 -15.82 -3.60
CA LYS A 88 21.17 -15.79 -2.16
C LYS A 88 19.71 -15.65 -1.76
N SER A 89 19.47 -15.95 -0.49
CA SER A 89 18.18 -15.72 0.14
C SER A 89 18.11 -14.30 0.70
N HIS A 90 16.97 -13.64 0.46
CA HIS A 90 16.67 -12.30 0.94
C HIS A 90 15.36 -12.33 1.71
N PRO A 91 15.40 -12.49 3.05
CA PRO A 91 14.20 -12.36 3.88
C PRO A 91 13.77 -10.91 3.93
N ILE A 92 12.66 -10.60 3.27
CA ILE A 92 12.07 -9.26 3.21
C ILE A 92 11.14 -9.05 4.39
N VAL A 93 11.41 -8.02 5.17
CA VAL A 93 10.61 -7.64 6.34
C VAL A 93 9.88 -6.34 6.05
N PHE A 94 8.58 -6.35 6.28
CA PHE A 94 7.71 -5.20 6.10
C PHE A 94 7.63 -4.40 7.40
N SER A 95 7.85 -3.09 7.31
CA SER A 95 7.76 -2.21 8.48
C SER A 95 6.34 -2.18 9.07
N LYS A 96 6.26 -1.84 10.35
CA LYS A 96 4.97 -1.66 11.02
C LYS A 96 4.12 -0.58 10.31
N SER A 97 4.75 0.52 9.90
CA SER A 97 4.06 1.61 9.19
C SER A 97 3.44 1.16 7.86
N LEU A 98 4.10 0.25 7.12
CA LEU A 98 3.54 -0.30 5.89
C LEU A 98 2.33 -1.21 6.19
N LYS A 99 2.41 -2.05 7.23
CA LYS A 99 1.29 -2.89 7.67
C LYS A 99 0.09 -2.05 8.10
N GLU A 100 0.32 -1.00 8.87
CA GLU A 100 -0.74 -0.07 9.30
C GLU A 100 -1.38 0.68 8.12
N GLU A 101 -0.56 1.15 7.19
CA GLU A 101 -1.07 1.90 6.02
C GLU A 101 -1.88 1.03 5.06
N THR A 102 -1.48 -0.24 4.87
CA THR A 102 -2.19 -1.18 3.99
C THR A 102 -3.32 -1.92 4.68
N GLY A 103 -3.38 -1.91 6.01
CA GLY A 103 -4.31 -2.70 6.81
C GLY A 103 -4.08 -4.22 6.70
N LEU A 104 -2.92 -4.66 6.20
CA LEU A 104 -2.62 -6.07 5.96
C LEU A 104 -1.64 -6.62 7.01
N GLU A 105 -1.89 -7.85 7.45
CA GLU A 105 -0.95 -8.65 8.25
C GLU A 105 0.13 -9.27 7.33
N LEU A 106 1.01 -8.41 6.81
CA LEU A 106 2.09 -8.83 5.92
C LEU A 106 3.10 -9.71 6.67
N GLN A 107 3.21 -10.96 6.24
CA GLN A 107 4.26 -11.87 6.72
C GLN A 107 5.59 -11.57 6.02
N ASP A 108 6.71 -11.92 6.67
CA ASP A 108 8.01 -11.83 6.03
C ASP A 108 8.03 -12.68 4.75
N LEU A 109 8.55 -12.11 3.67
CA LEU A 109 8.58 -12.76 2.37
C LEU A 109 10.00 -13.25 2.08
N MET A 110 10.15 -14.53 1.78
CA MET A 110 11.45 -15.09 1.37
C MET A 110 11.61 -14.99 -0.14
N VAL A 111 12.63 -14.28 -0.58
CA VAL A 111 13.06 -14.17 -1.98
C VAL A 111 14.37 -14.90 -2.12
N SER A 112 14.45 -15.96 -2.90
CA SER A 112 15.66 -16.82 -2.94
C SER A 112 15.85 -17.57 -4.25
N GLY A 113 17.08 -17.97 -4.47
CA GLY A 113 17.43 -18.91 -5.57
C GLY A 113 17.16 -18.37 -6.96
N GLY A 114 17.27 -17.06 -7.18
CA GLY A 114 16.98 -16.45 -8.47
C GLY A 114 15.48 -16.40 -8.81
N ASN A 115 14.60 -16.86 -7.92
CA ASN A 115 13.16 -16.87 -8.16
C ASN A 115 12.49 -15.59 -7.62
N PRO A 116 11.71 -14.88 -8.44
CA PRO A 116 10.89 -13.78 -7.98
C PRO A 116 9.84 -14.21 -6.94
N ALA A 117 9.49 -13.30 -6.03
CA ALA A 117 8.42 -13.50 -5.08
C ALA A 117 7.50 -12.27 -5.04
N ASP A 118 6.21 -12.51 -4.99
CA ASP A 118 5.18 -11.46 -5.04
C ASP A 118 4.57 -11.23 -3.66
N THR A 119 4.27 -9.97 -3.34
CA THR A 119 3.40 -9.64 -2.20
C THR A 119 1.94 -10.00 -2.52
N PRO A 120 1.06 -10.12 -1.52
CA PRO A 120 -0.36 -9.96 -1.78
C PRO A 120 -0.67 -8.59 -2.39
N PRO A 121 -1.83 -8.41 -3.04
CA PRO A 121 -2.28 -7.09 -3.46
C PRO A 121 -2.40 -6.13 -2.29
N MET A 122 -1.83 -4.95 -2.41
CA MET A 122 -1.83 -3.88 -1.40
C MET A 122 -2.46 -2.61 -1.97
N VAL A 123 -3.03 -1.80 -1.10
CA VAL A 123 -3.50 -0.45 -1.42
C VAL A 123 -2.91 0.52 -0.40
N ILE A 124 -2.36 1.63 -0.86
CA ILE A 124 -1.95 2.75 -0.01
C ILE A 124 -2.94 3.89 -0.26
N HIS A 125 -3.48 4.43 0.84
CA HIS A 125 -4.52 5.45 0.78
C HIS A 125 -3.97 6.87 0.93
N SER A 126 -2.72 7.03 1.35
CA SER A 126 -2.13 8.32 1.69
C SER A 126 -1.10 8.77 0.66
N TYR A 127 -1.15 10.06 0.29
CA TYR A 127 -0.13 10.73 -0.54
C TYR A 127 1.11 11.12 0.29
N GLY A 128 2.26 11.27 -0.38
CA GLY A 128 3.49 11.79 0.22
C GLY A 128 4.10 10.88 1.29
N LYS A 129 3.78 9.59 1.30
CA LYS A 129 4.33 8.62 2.25
C LYS A 129 5.69 8.09 1.82
N GLY A 130 6.53 7.82 2.83
CA GLY A 130 7.72 7.01 2.74
C GLY A 130 7.60 5.86 3.71
N LEU A 131 7.52 4.63 3.20
CA LEU A 131 7.27 3.42 3.97
C LEU A 131 8.43 2.46 3.76
N ASP A 132 9.12 2.09 4.84
CA ASP A 132 10.34 1.30 4.74
C ASP A 132 10.06 -0.20 4.73
N ILE A 133 10.88 -0.91 3.96
CA ILE A 133 11.08 -2.35 4.02
C ILE A 133 12.57 -2.65 4.12
N TYR A 134 12.95 -3.82 4.60
CA TYR A 134 14.34 -4.17 4.70
C TYR A 134 14.58 -5.67 4.49
N CYS A 135 15.78 -5.99 4.02
CA CYS A 135 16.25 -7.37 4.01
C CYS A 135 16.93 -7.69 5.35
N ARG A 136 16.47 -8.75 6.04
CA ARG A 136 16.96 -9.13 7.36
C ARG A 136 18.46 -9.50 7.35
N GLU A 137 18.93 -10.14 6.28
CA GLU A 137 20.32 -10.56 6.14
C GLU A 137 21.29 -9.40 5.86
N HIS A 138 20.77 -8.29 5.36
CA HIS A 138 21.56 -7.13 4.96
C HIS A 138 21.27 -5.93 5.87
N ARG A 139 21.69 -6.05 7.14
CA ARG A 139 21.52 -4.98 8.13
C ARG A 139 22.37 -3.75 7.78
N GLY A 140 21.82 -2.56 7.99
CA GLY A 140 22.45 -1.28 7.71
C GLY A 140 21.81 -0.55 6.54
N VAL A 141 22.38 0.61 6.17
CA VAL A 141 21.80 1.53 5.16
C VAL A 141 21.55 0.87 3.79
N ALA A 142 22.30 -0.17 3.46
CA ALA A 142 22.18 -0.90 2.20
C ALA A 142 20.96 -1.86 2.17
N GLY A 143 20.53 -2.34 3.34
CA GLY A 143 19.41 -3.29 3.48
C GLY A 143 18.03 -2.66 3.45
N PHE A 144 17.93 -1.32 3.48
CA PHE A 144 16.66 -0.61 3.47
C PHE A 144 16.26 -0.17 2.06
N GLY A 145 15.00 -0.43 1.72
CA GLY A 145 14.31 0.15 0.58
C GLY A 145 13.12 0.98 1.07
N THR A 146 12.73 1.99 0.32
CA THR A 146 11.60 2.85 0.68
C THR A 146 10.57 2.83 -0.43
N ILE A 147 9.34 2.43 -0.08
CA ILE A 147 8.16 2.63 -0.92
C ILE A 147 7.73 4.08 -0.76
N VAL A 148 7.51 4.79 -1.86
CA VAL A 148 7.07 6.18 -1.84
C VAL A 148 5.78 6.33 -2.63
N THR A 149 4.88 7.18 -2.13
CA THR A 149 3.70 7.59 -2.87
C THR A 149 3.91 9.00 -3.43
N PRO A 150 3.28 9.33 -4.57
CA PRO A 150 3.32 10.69 -5.11
C PRO A 150 2.88 11.73 -4.08
N SER A 151 3.41 12.93 -4.16
CA SER A 151 2.82 14.11 -3.49
C SER A 151 1.57 14.55 -4.27
N LYS A 152 0.62 15.18 -3.57
CA LYS A 152 -0.52 15.85 -4.23
C LYS A 152 -0.05 17.04 -5.05
#